data_3f3de248085556b12ffb1ae55181fe36
#
_entry.id   3f3de248085556b12ffb1ae55181fe36
#
_cell.length_a   1.000
_cell.length_b   1.000
_cell.length_c   1.000
_cell.angle_alpha   90.00
_cell.angle_beta   90.00
_cell.angle_gamma   90.00
#
_symmetry.space_group_name_H-M   'P 1'
#
loop_
_entity.id
_entity.type
_entity.pdbx_description
1 polymer ?
#
loop_
_entity_poly.entity_id
_entity_poly.type
_entity_poly.pdbx_seq_one_letter_code
_entity_poly.pdbx_strand_id
1 'polypeptide(L)'
;MSVFESNATPVIDVSSVDVPTEHAEVLNFIHNSYSLKPQGLVMKELKWKYLVRSAVRGKNILMTGPAGCGKTMAAKSLVNSLDRADFYFNLGATQDPRATLIGNTHFDKKKGTYFSEALFVKAIQTPNAVILLDELSRAHPDAWNILMTVLDNGQRYLRLDEGEGQ
;
A
#
# COMPACT_ATOMS: atom_id res chain seq x y z
N MET A 1 -28.81 -37.54 -11.27
CA MET A 1 -29.44 -36.28 -11.66
C MET A 1 -28.58 -35.15 -11.11
N SER A 2 -27.79 -34.57 -11.97
CA SER A 2 -26.84 -33.49 -11.64
C SER A 2 -27.54 -32.17 -11.94
N VAL A 3 -27.77 -31.37 -10.91
CA VAL A 3 -28.23 -29.98 -11.05
C VAL A 3 -27.03 -29.07 -10.72
N PHE A 4 -26.19 -28.87 -11.72
CA PHE A 4 -25.31 -27.71 -11.74
C PHE A 4 -25.84 -26.77 -12.82
N GLU A 5 -26.78 -25.92 -12.44
CA GLU A 5 -27.11 -24.75 -13.25
C GLU A 5 -25.88 -23.83 -13.24
N SER A 6 -25.33 -23.62 -14.42
CA SER A 6 -24.29 -22.63 -14.65
C SER A 6 -24.88 -21.23 -14.43
N ASN A 7 -24.72 -20.66 -13.27
CA ASN A 7 -24.94 -19.23 -13.05
C ASN A 7 -23.93 -18.45 -13.92
N ALA A 8 -24.28 -18.21 -15.17
CA ALA A 8 -23.57 -17.28 -16.01
C ALA A 8 -23.65 -15.90 -15.34
N THR A 9 -22.52 -15.39 -14.88
CA THR A 9 -22.44 -14.01 -14.37
C THR A 9 -22.98 -13.09 -15.46
N PRO A 10 -23.97 -12.23 -15.19
CA PRO A 10 -24.51 -11.34 -16.21
C PRO A 10 -23.37 -10.50 -16.78
N VAL A 11 -23.19 -10.57 -18.09
CA VAL A 11 -22.27 -9.70 -18.81
C VAL A 11 -22.92 -8.32 -18.82
N ILE A 12 -22.45 -7.44 -17.96
CA ILE A 12 -22.88 -6.03 -17.98
C ILE A 12 -22.26 -5.42 -19.24
N ASP A 13 -23.07 -5.01 -20.17
CA ASP A 13 -22.65 -4.22 -21.31
C ASP A 13 -22.20 -2.83 -20.83
N VAL A 14 -20.88 -2.64 -20.75
CA VAL A 14 -20.27 -1.37 -20.32
C VAL A 14 -20.19 -0.35 -21.46
N SER A 15 -20.58 -0.70 -22.68
CA SER A 15 -20.56 0.21 -23.85
C SER A 15 -21.56 1.36 -23.71
N SER A 16 -22.55 1.24 -22.82
CA SER A 16 -23.58 2.24 -22.53
C SER A 16 -23.30 3.13 -21.32
N VAL A 17 -22.17 2.92 -20.62
CA VAL A 17 -21.82 3.74 -19.45
C VAL A 17 -21.11 5.01 -19.93
N ASP A 18 -21.78 6.14 -19.77
CA ASP A 18 -21.17 7.45 -20.01
C ASP A 18 -20.12 7.71 -18.94
N VAL A 19 -18.85 7.71 -19.36
CA VAL A 19 -17.71 7.93 -18.48
C VAL A 19 -17.26 9.38 -18.63
N PRO A 20 -17.26 10.18 -17.54
CA PRO A 20 -16.71 11.53 -17.59
C PRO A 20 -15.29 11.53 -18.18
N THR A 21 -15.02 12.46 -19.09
CA THR A 21 -13.73 12.55 -19.80
C THR A 21 -12.54 12.66 -18.85
N GLU A 22 -12.69 13.31 -17.71
CA GLU A 22 -11.68 13.43 -16.65
C GLU A 22 -11.22 12.08 -16.07
N HIS A 23 -12.04 11.04 -16.17
CA HIS A 23 -11.73 9.69 -15.69
C HIS A 23 -11.30 8.74 -16.79
N ALA A 24 -11.42 9.14 -18.06
CA ALA A 24 -11.16 8.27 -19.19
C ALA A 24 -9.71 7.76 -19.24
N GLU A 25 -8.73 8.60 -18.93
CA GLU A 25 -7.31 8.22 -18.89
C GLU A 25 -7.01 7.19 -17.81
N VAL A 26 -7.55 7.41 -16.60
CA VAL A 26 -7.37 6.49 -15.47
C VAL A 26 -8.03 5.14 -15.75
N LEU A 27 -9.22 5.15 -16.32
CA LEU A 27 -9.93 3.91 -16.69
C LEU A 27 -9.19 3.16 -17.81
N ASN A 28 -8.68 3.87 -18.80
CA ASN A 28 -7.88 3.30 -19.87
C ASN A 28 -6.59 2.67 -19.35
N PHE A 29 -5.91 3.36 -18.44
CA PHE A 29 -4.73 2.82 -17.76
C PHE A 29 -5.07 1.53 -17.01
N ILE A 30 -6.14 1.51 -16.19
CA ILE A 30 -6.56 0.32 -15.44
C ILE A 30 -6.94 -0.81 -16.40
N HIS A 31 -7.66 -0.51 -17.48
CA HIS A 31 -8.09 -1.50 -18.47
C HIS A 31 -6.90 -2.20 -19.11
N ASN A 32 -5.88 -1.45 -19.49
CA ASN A 32 -4.69 -1.95 -20.18
C ASN A 32 -3.59 -2.43 -19.23
N SER A 33 -3.75 -2.25 -17.92
CA SER A 33 -2.70 -2.52 -16.92
C SER A 33 -2.25 -3.98 -16.84
N TYR A 34 -3.02 -4.92 -17.38
CA TYR A 34 -2.64 -6.34 -17.34
C TYR A 34 -1.38 -6.64 -18.14
N SER A 35 -1.08 -5.86 -19.17
CA SER A 35 0.16 -5.93 -19.94
C SER A 35 1.40 -5.58 -19.10
N LEU A 36 1.22 -4.81 -18.03
CA LEU A 36 2.30 -4.40 -17.11
C LEU A 36 2.58 -5.46 -16.04
N LYS A 37 1.74 -6.48 -15.92
CA LYS A 37 1.95 -7.57 -14.97
C LYS A 37 3.16 -8.41 -15.41
N PRO A 38 4.17 -8.63 -14.52
CA PRO A 38 5.32 -9.45 -14.89
C PRO A 38 4.91 -10.90 -15.16
N GLN A 39 5.60 -11.54 -16.12
CA GLN A 39 5.30 -12.91 -16.55
C GLN A 39 5.40 -13.93 -15.40
N GLY A 40 6.36 -13.73 -14.47
CA GLY A 40 6.54 -14.61 -13.31
C GLY A 40 5.43 -14.52 -12.24
N LEU A 41 4.56 -13.53 -12.31
CA LEU A 41 3.45 -13.39 -11.36
C LEU A 41 2.20 -14.09 -11.90
N VAL A 42 1.80 -15.19 -11.27
CA VAL A 42 0.56 -15.90 -11.60
C VAL A 42 -0.61 -15.21 -10.90
N MET A 43 -1.34 -14.40 -11.64
CA MET A 43 -2.51 -13.68 -11.15
C MET A 43 -3.54 -13.51 -12.28
N LYS A 44 -4.81 -13.73 -11.97
CA LYS A 44 -5.90 -13.50 -12.95
C LYS A 44 -5.99 -12.00 -13.30
N GLU A 45 -6.33 -11.72 -14.55
CA GLU A 45 -6.44 -10.36 -15.08
C GLU A 45 -7.33 -9.45 -14.23
N LEU A 46 -8.53 -9.89 -13.90
CA LEU A 46 -9.47 -9.12 -13.10
C LEU A 46 -8.87 -8.77 -11.72
N LYS A 47 -8.17 -9.73 -11.09
CA LYS A 47 -7.54 -9.50 -9.78
C LYS A 47 -6.41 -8.47 -9.86
N TRP A 48 -5.60 -8.51 -10.92
CA TRP A 48 -4.58 -7.52 -11.18
C TRP A 48 -5.18 -6.12 -11.40
N LYS A 49 -6.21 -6.01 -12.24
CA LYS A 49 -6.91 -4.74 -12.49
C LYS A 49 -7.53 -4.14 -11.22
N TYR A 50 -8.08 -4.97 -10.33
CA TYR A 50 -8.56 -4.49 -9.02
C TYR A 50 -7.43 -3.97 -8.14
N LEU A 51 -6.27 -4.63 -8.15
CA LEU A 51 -5.10 -4.19 -7.41
C LEU A 51 -4.62 -2.82 -7.90
N VAL A 52 -4.43 -2.67 -9.21
CA VAL A 52 -4.06 -1.41 -9.85
C VAL A 52 -5.07 -0.31 -9.57
N ARG A 53 -6.38 -0.59 -9.76
CA ARG A 53 -7.46 0.36 -9.47
C ARG A 53 -7.41 0.87 -8.02
N SER A 54 -7.21 -0.02 -7.06
CA SER A 54 -7.16 0.35 -5.65
C SER A 54 -5.98 1.25 -5.35
N ALA A 55 -4.80 0.94 -5.91
CA ALA A 55 -3.59 1.74 -5.74
C ALA A 55 -3.70 3.12 -6.39
N VAL A 56 -4.22 3.20 -7.60
CA VAL A 56 -4.42 4.49 -8.31
C VAL A 56 -5.36 5.39 -7.52
N ARG A 57 -6.38 4.81 -6.88
CA ARG A 57 -7.33 5.55 -6.02
C ARG A 57 -6.81 5.85 -4.61
N GLY A 58 -5.55 5.54 -4.30
CA GLY A 58 -4.97 5.78 -2.98
C GLY A 58 -5.62 4.98 -1.85
N LYS A 59 -6.17 3.78 -2.17
CA LYS A 59 -6.79 2.91 -1.15
C LYS A 59 -5.76 2.03 -0.49
N ASN A 60 -5.92 1.81 0.82
CA ASN A 60 -5.16 0.79 1.51
C ASN A 60 -5.53 -0.60 0.98
N ILE A 61 -4.52 -1.44 0.75
CA ILE A 61 -4.69 -2.77 0.18
C ILE A 61 -4.15 -3.80 1.17
N LEU A 62 -5.01 -4.68 1.65
CA LEU A 62 -4.61 -5.80 2.49
C LEU A 62 -4.50 -7.06 1.64
N MET A 63 -3.29 -7.64 1.57
CA MET A 63 -3.03 -8.90 0.88
C MET A 63 -2.89 -10.03 1.89
N THR A 64 -3.81 -10.99 1.84
CA THR A 64 -3.78 -12.19 2.67
C THR A 64 -3.57 -13.46 1.84
N GLY A 65 -2.99 -14.47 2.42
CA GLY A 65 -2.75 -15.75 1.76
C GLY A 65 -1.56 -16.50 2.35
N PRO A 66 -1.37 -17.78 1.96
CA PRO A 66 -0.28 -18.61 2.48
C PRO A 66 1.11 -18.03 2.14
N ALA A 67 2.13 -18.50 2.88
CA ALA A 67 3.51 -18.16 2.55
C ALA A 67 3.85 -18.60 1.12
N GLY A 68 4.66 -17.81 0.42
CA GLY A 68 5.09 -18.14 -0.94
C GLY A 68 4.05 -17.91 -2.05
N CYS A 69 2.82 -17.48 -1.75
CA CYS A 69 1.79 -17.24 -2.79
C CYS A 69 2.00 -15.96 -3.62
N GLY A 70 3.13 -15.28 -3.48
CA GLY A 70 3.50 -14.13 -4.32
C GLY A 70 2.97 -12.76 -3.85
N LYS A 71 2.56 -12.60 -2.58
CA LYS A 71 2.05 -11.31 -2.06
C LYS A 71 3.06 -10.17 -2.25
N THR A 72 4.26 -10.34 -1.76
CA THR A 72 5.34 -9.34 -1.86
C THR A 72 5.74 -9.08 -3.32
N MET A 73 5.76 -10.14 -4.16
CA MET A 73 5.99 -10.00 -5.60
C MET A 73 4.89 -9.15 -6.24
N ALA A 74 3.62 -9.42 -5.95
CA ALA A 74 2.50 -8.65 -6.47
C ALA A 74 2.57 -7.17 -6.07
N ALA A 75 2.91 -6.88 -4.80
CA ALA A 75 3.06 -5.52 -4.31
C ALA A 75 4.21 -4.77 -5.01
N LYS A 76 5.39 -5.37 -5.12
CA LYS A 76 6.53 -4.78 -5.83
C LYS A 76 6.25 -4.58 -7.32
N SER A 77 5.58 -5.55 -7.95
CA SER A 77 5.19 -5.42 -9.36
C SER A 77 4.19 -4.30 -9.59
N LEU A 78 3.27 -4.09 -8.64
CA LEU A 78 2.35 -2.97 -8.68
C LEU A 78 3.07 -1.63 -8.62
N VAL A 79 4.03 -1.48 -7.71
CA VAL A 79 4.86 -0.26 -7.59
C VAL A 79 5.55 0.05 -8.90
N ASN A 80 6.25 -0.94 -9.47
CA ASN A 80 6.95 -0.78 -10.75
C ASN A 80 6.00 -0.39 -11.90
N SER A 81 4.77 -0.93 -11.89
CA SER A 81 3.77 -0.60 -12.92
C SER A 81 3.21 0.81 -12.78
N LEU A 82 3.28 1.42 -11.61
CA LEU A 82 2.80 2.77 -11.34
C LEU A 82 3.87 3.84 -11.46
N ASP A 83 5.13 3.45 -11.60
CA ASP A 83 6.30 4.34 -11.63
C ASP A 83 6.29 5.36 -10.47
N ARG A 84 6.10 4.85 -9.25
CA ARG A 84 6.01 5.65 -8.03
C ARG A 84 7.18 5.34 -7.09
N ALA A 85 7.52 6.32 -6.26
CA ALA A 85 8.44 6.10 -5.14
C ALA A 85 7.87 5.01 -4.23
N ASP A 86 8.72 4.05 -3.81
CA ASP A 86 8.33 2.96 -2.94
C ASP A 86 9.17 2.92 -1.67
N PHE A 87 8.53 2.49 -0.61
CA PHE A 87 9.15 2.25 0.69
C PHE A 87 8.72 0.90 1.24
N TYR A 88 9.67 0.13 1.69
CA TYR A 88 9.44 -1.21 2.24
C TYR A 88 9.78 -1.28 3.72
N PHE A 89 8.86 -1.80 4.52
CA PHE A 89 9.05 -2.01 5.96
C PHE A 89 8.65 -3.43 6.34
N ASN A 90 9.58 -4.19 6.93
CA ASN A 90 9.29 -5.48 7.51
C ASN A 90 8.93 -5.31 9.00
N LEU A 91 7.65 -5.33 9.29
CA LEU A 91 7.15 -5.11 10.65
C LEU A 91 7.29 -6.34 11.56
N GLY A 92 7.46 -7.53 10.98
CA GLY A 92 7.68 -8.75 11.75
C GLY A 92 9.07 -8.87 12.38
N ALA A 93 10.03 -8.10 11.90
CA ALA A 93 11.40 -8.04 12.41
C ALA A 93 11.65 -6.86 13.37
N THR A 94 10.66 -5.99 13.56
CA THR A 94 10.80 -4.76 14.32
C THR A 94 10.62 -5.03 15.81
N GLN A 95 11.66 -4.80 16.62
CA GLN A 95 11.62 -4.91 18.07
C GLN A 95 11.13 -3.62 18.75
N ASP A 96 11.49 -2.46 18.18
CA ASP A 96 11.03 -1.15 18.62
C ASP A 96 10.26 -0.46 17.48
N PRO A 97 8.92 -0.55 17.51
CA PRO A 97 8.07 0.07 16.50
C PRO A 97 8.15 1.60 16.48
N ARG A 98 8.33 2.22 17.65
CA ARG A 98 8.42 3.67 17.75
C ARG A 98 9.66 4.17 17.05
N ALA A 99 10.82 3.60 17.36
CA ALA A 99 12.06 3.93 16.70
C ALA A 99 12.01 3.72 15.17
N THR A 100 11.36 2.64 14.74
CA THR A 100 11.30 2.28 13.32
C THR A 100 10.30 3.14 12.53
N LEU A 101 9.17 3.50 13.12
CA LEU A 101 8.09 4.20 12.42
C LEU A 101 8.09 5.71 12.68
N ILE A 102 8.51 6.16 13.86
CA ILE A 102 8.49 7.57 14.24
C ILE A 102 9.88 8.16 14.17
N GLY A 103 10.83 7.58 14.90
CA GLY A 103 12.19 8.04 15.01
C GLY A 103 12.74 7.97 16.42
N ASN A 104 13.93 8.49 16.59
CA ASN A 104 14.66 8.46 17.85
C ASN A 104 15.24 9.82 18.22
N THR A 105 15.30 10.08 19.52
CA THR A 105 16.04 11.20 20.06
C THR A 105 17.50 10.82 20.27
N HIS A 106 18.39 11.61 19.72
CA HIS A 106 19.83 11.41 19.81
C HIS A 106 20.47 12.58 20.56
N PHE A 107 21.57 12.30 21.24
CA PHE A 107 22.42 13.32 21.84
C PHE A 107 23.75 13.42 21.09
N ASP A 108 24.09 14.61 20.61
CA ASP A 108 25.39 14.94 20.03
C ASP A 108 26.06 16.00 20.85
N LYS A 109 27.36 15.85 21.12
CA LYS A 109 28.13 16.78 21.97
C LYS A 109 28.19 18.21 21.42
N LYS A 110 28.02 18.40 20.10
CA LYS A 110 28.08 19.72 19.45
C LYS A 110 26.68 20.30 19.19
N LYS A 111 25.71 19.44 18.90
CA LYS A 111 24.34 19.84 18.52
C LYS A 111 23.33 19.75 19.66
N GLY A 112 23.74 19.16 20.80
CA GLY A 112 22.81 18.88 21.90
C GLY A 112 21.89 17.70 21.59
N THR A 113 20.73 17.71 22.21
CA THR A 113 19.68 16.70 21.96
C THR A 113 18.89 17.07 20.68
N TYR A 114 18.75 16.13 19.76
CA TYR A 114 17.97 16.32 18.55
C TYR A 114 17.17 15.07 18.22
N PHE A 115 16.01 15.26 17.59
CA PHE A 115 15.17 14.19 17.10
C PHE A 115 15.53 13.83 15.65
N SER A 116 15.65 12.54 15.36
CA SER A 116 15.88 12.01 14.02
C SER A 116 14.65 11.23 13.57
N GLU A 117 13.97 11.74 12.57
CA GLU A 117 12.79 11.10 11.98
C GLU A 117 13.14 9.77 11.32
N ALA A 118 12.27 8.80 11.47
CA ALA A 118 12.40 7.51 10.81
C ALA A 118 12.08 7.62 9.30
N LEU A 119 12.56 6.65 8.52
CA LEU A 119 12.26 6.55 7.09
C LEU A 119 10.74 6.49 6.80
N PHE A 120 9.95 5.95 7.73
CA PHE A 120 8.51 5.87 7.59
C PHE A 120 7.85 7.25 7.60
N VAL A 121 8.33 8.19 8.41
CA VAL A 121 7.86 9.59 8.40
C VAL A 121 8.10 10.21 7.03
N LYS A 122 9.29 10.03 6.48
CA LYS A 122 9.62 10.48 5.12
C LYS A 122 8.71 9.83 4.06
N ALA A 123 8.43 8.54 4.22
CA ALA A 123 7.58 7.79 3.29
C ALA A 123 6.16 8.36 3.23
N ILE A 124 5.55 8.67 4.39
CA ILE A 124 4.19 9.24 4.44
C ILE A 124 4.12 10.70 3.97
N GLN A 125 5.23 11.44 4.04
CA GLN A 125 5.35 12.81 3.52
C GLN A 125 5.61 12.85 2.01
N THR A 126 6.04 11.73 1.41
CA THR A 126 6.35 11.68 -0.02
C THR A 126 5.06 11.57 -0.84
N PRO A 127 4.73 12.55 -1.69
CA PRO A 127 3.53 12.53 -2.51
C PRO A 127 3.46 11.30 -3.42
N ASN A 128 2.31 10.67 -3.51
CA ASN A 128 2.05 9.51 -4.35
C ASN A 128 2.94 8.28 -4.08
N ALA A 129 3.68 8.25 -2.99
CA ALA A 129 4.48 7.09 -2.62
C ALA A 129 3.62 5.85 -2.35
N VAL A 130 4.16 4.69 -2.61
CA VAL A 130 3.60 3.40 -2.22
C VAL A 130 4.38 2.86 -1.04
N ILE A 131 3.69 2.61 0.06
CA ILE A 131 4.29 2.07 1.29
C ILE A 131 3.88 0.61 1.42
N LEU A 132 4.86 -0.27 1.41
CA LEU A 132 4.66 -1.71 1.60
C LEU A 132 5.01 -2.10 3.04
N LEU A 133 4.00 -2.50 3.79
CA LEU A 133 4.12 -3.03 5.15
C LEU A 133 4.05 -4.56 5.08
N ASP A 134 5.18 -5.23 5.22
CA ASP A 134 5.27 -6.69 5.16
C ASP A 134 5.25 -7.31 6.56
N GLU A 135 4.88 -8.59 6.65
CA GLU A 135 4.79 -9.35 7.90
C GLU A 135 3.88 -8.70 8.97
N LEU A 136 2.82 -8.02 8.51
CA LEU A 136 1.92 -7.25 9.38
C LEU A 136 1.27 -8.10 10.48
N SER A 137 1.01 -9.39 10.23
CA SER A 137 0.46 -10.33 11.21
C SER A 137 1.43 -10.65 12.37
N ARG A 138 2.71 -10.34 12.21
CA ARG A 138 3.77 -10.54 13.20
C ARG A 138 4.24 -9.23 13.82
N ALA A 139 3.65 -8.12 13.42
CA ALA A 139 3.99 -6.81 13.94
C ALA A 139 3.72 -6.70 15.45
N HIS A 140 4.60 -6.00 16.15
CA HIS A 140 4.39 -5.69 17.56
C HIS A 140 3.09 -4.90 17.75
N PRO A 141 2.32 -5.11 18.83
CA PRO A 141 1.06 -4.38 19.09
C PRO A 141 1.18 -2.85 18.98
N ASP A 142 2.28 -2.28 19.44
CA ASP A 142 2.50 -0.84 19.38
C ASP A 142 2.64 -0.30 17.95
N ALA A 143 3.12 -1.11 17.01
CA ALA A 143 3.11 -0.74 15.60
C ALA A 143 1.69 -0.50 15.09
N TRP A 144 0.73 -1.33 15.51
CA TRP A 144 -0.67 -1.16 15.13
C TRP A 144 -1.26 0.15 15.64
N ASN A 145 -0.94 0.57 16.87
CA ASN A 145 -1.41 1.84 17.41
C ASN A 145 -0.93 3.03 16.56
N ILE A 146 0.30 2.99 16.09
CA ILE A 146 0.86 4.01 15.19
C ILE A 146 0.20 3.96 13.81
N LEU A 147 0.03 2.75 13.25
CA LEU A 147 -0.49 2.56 11.91
C LEU A 147 -1.99 2.86 11.79
N MET A 148 -2.77 2.68 12.86
CA MET A 148 -4.22 2.90 12.80
C MET A 148 -4.58 4.31 12.36
N THR A 149 -3.88 5.34 12.88
CA THR A 149 -4.13 6.73 12.51
C THR A 149 -3.65 7.04 11.09
N VAL A 150 -2.53 6.46 10.66
CA VAL A 150 -1.98 6.65 9.31
C VAL A 150 -2.83 5.96 8.25
N LEU A 151 -3.41 4.81 8.59
CA LEU A 151 -4.25 4.02 7.67
C LEU A 151 -5.71 4.47 7.67
N ASP A 152 -6.12 5.33 8.58
CA ASP A 152 -7.48 5.89 8.59
C ASP A 152 -7.75 6.65 7.29
N ASN A 153 -8.86 6.32 6.64
CA ASN A 153 -9.20 6.95 5.36
C ASN A 153 -9.71 8.40 5.53
N GLY A 154 -10.13 8.77 6.73
CA GLY A 154 -10.72 10.08 7.03
C GLY A 154 -9.71 11.11 7.55
N GLN A 155 -8.71 10.68 8.29
CA GLN A 155 -7.82 11.60 9.01
C GLN A 155 -6.34 11.47 8.64
N ARG A 156 -5.82 10.28 8.37
CA ARG A 156 -4.44 10.01 7.93
C ARG A 156 -3.38 10.95 8.52
N TYR A 157 -3.12 10.84 9.80
CA TYR A 157 -2.08 11.62 10.47
C TYR A 157 -1.11 10.73 11.24
N LEU A 158 0.10 11.23 11.43
CA LEU A 158 1.08 10.69 12.38
C LEU A 158 1.47 11.82 13.33
N ARG A 159 1.35 11.58 14.63
CA ARG A 159 1.72 12.56 15.65
C ARG A 159 3.18 12.38 16.05
N LEU A 160 3.94 13.44 15.96
CA LEU A 160 5.35 13.50 16.37
C LEU A 160 5.45 14.34 17.65
N ASP A 161 5.16 13.74 18.80
CA ASP A 161 5.11 14.46 20.09
C ASP A 161 6.47 15.03 20.53
N GLU A 162 7.57 14.59 19.92
CA GLU A 162 8.93 15.00 20.27
C GLU A 162 9.54 16.03 19.29
N GLY A 163 8.83 16.39 18.24
CA GLY A 163 9.26 17.36 17.23
C GLY A 163 8.85 18.82 17.50
N GLU A 164 8.02 19.07 18.50
CA GLU A 164 7.51 20.41 18.82
C GLU A 164 8.43 21.20 19.79
N GLY A 165 9.71 21.16 19.57
CA GLY A 165 10.70 21.87 20.35
C GLY A 165 11.48 22.93 19.57
N GLN A 166 10.96 23.47 18.47
CA GLN A 166 11.49 24.66 17.79
C GLN A 166 10.41 25.46 17.12
#